data_4bc5973e800d388945039a101397e4cb
#
_entry.id   4bc5973e800d388945039a101397e4cb
#
_cell.length_a   1.000
_cell.length_b   1.000
_cell.length_c   1.000
_cell.angle_alpha   90.00
_cell.angle_beta   90.00
_cell.angle_gamma   90.00
#
_symmetry.space_group_name_H-M   'P 1'
#
loop_
_entity.id
_entity.type
_entity.pdbx_description
1 polymer ?
#
loop_
_entity_poly.entity_id
_entity_poly.type
_entity_poly.pdbx_seq_one_letter_code
_entity_poly.pdbx_strand_id
1 'polypeptide(L)'
;GLPTPPHQDGYYYMVQPVEGLTMWLGLDVADEENGGLRYVNGSHKLGLRPHSRTQTLGFSQGITDYGNAYDLEHEQMYTAEPGDLLVHHALTVHRADGNKSVDRPRAALGFVYLWDQVEENAEGLAAYREQLAADWLKQGKI
;
A
#
# COMPACT_ATOMS: atom_id res chain seq x y z
N GLY A 1 2.10 11.37 11.08
CA GLY A 1 2.62 10.27 10.24
C GLY A 1 2.94 10.74 8.84
N LEU A 2 3.89 10.07 8.17
CA LEU A 2 4.25 10.36 6.77
C LEU A 2 3.16 9.84 5.82
N PRO A 3 3.04 10.42 4.62
CA PRO A 3 2.14 9.88 3.61
C PRO A 3 2.62 8.51 3.11
N THR A 4 1.68 7.67 2.71
CA THR A 4 1.93 6.42 2.00
C THR A 4 1.84 6.71 0.50
N PRO A 5 2.91 6.47 -0.29
CA PRO A 5 2.89 6.71 -1.72
C PRO A 5 1.88 5.79 -2.44
N PRO A 6 1.35 6.18 -3.60
CA PRO A 6 0.49 5.31 -4.40
C PRO A 6 1.20 4.00 -4.75
N HIS A 7 0.58 2.87 -4.45
CA HIS A 7 1.15 1.54 -4.69
C HIS A 7 0.07 0.47 -4.86
N GLN A 8 0.50 -0.73 -5.19
CA GLN A 8 -0.28 -1.96 -5.20
C GLN A 8 0.47 -2.98 -4.33
N ASP A 9 -0.21 -3.56 -3.36
CA ASP A 9 0.40 -4.54 -2.43
C ASP A 9 0.97 -5.75 -3.15
N GLY A 10 0.31 -6.16 -4.25
CA GLY A 10 0.74 -7.28 -5.07
C GLY A 10 2.14 -7.16 -5.65
N TYR A 11 2.68 -5.92 -5.75
CA TYR A 11 4.07 -5.72 -6.15
C TYR A 11 5.06 -6.28 -5.12
N TYR A 12 4.71 -6.18 -3.82
CA TYR A 12 5.56 -6.64 -2.72
C TYR A 12 5.46 -8.14 -2.47
N TYR A 13 4.32 -8.75 -2.84
CA TYR A 13 4.07 -10.16 -2.53
C TYR A 13 4.88 -11.09 -3.42
N MET A 14 5.21 -10.66 -4.65
CA MET A 14 5.95 -11.46 -5.63
C MET A 14 5.37 -12.85 -5.84
N VAL A 15 4.05 -12.93 -5.96
CA VAL A 15 3.29 -14.17 -6.18
C VAL A 15 2.64 -14.18 -7.55
N GLN A 16 2.36 -15.40 -8.06
CA GLN A 16 1.69 -15.60 -9.34
C GLN A 16 0.64 -16.72 -9.21
N PRO A 17 -0.64 -16.49 -9.61
CA PRO A 17 -1.19 -15.16 -9.97
C PRO A 17 -1.13 -14.16 -8.82
N VAL A 18 -1.25 -12.86 -9.12
CA VAL A 18 -1.27 -11.82 -8.07
C VAL A 18 -2.67 -11.77 -7.45
N GLU A 19 -2.93 -12.73 -6.57
CA GLU A 19 -4.23 -12.91 -5.90
C GLU A 19 -4.05 -12.85 -4.39
N GLY A 20 -4.72 -11.90 -3.79
CA GLY A 20 -4.68 -11.70 -2.35
C GLY A 20 -5.54 -10.50 -1.92
N LEU A 21 -5.77 -10.43 -0.63
CA LEU A 21 -6.54 -9.36 0.01
C LEU A 21 -5.70 -8.76 1.14
N THR A 22 -5.73 -7.43 1.23
CA THR A 22 -5.30 -6.71 2.41
C THR A 22 -6.53 -6.25 3.18
N MET A 23 -6.57 -6.52 4.46
CA MET A 23 -7.58 -6.06 5.40
C MET A 23 -6.95 -5.04 6.34
N TRP A 24 -7.51 -3.84 6.37
CA TRP A 24 -7.07 -2.74 7.19
C TRP A 24 -8.14 -2.45 8.26
N LEU A 25 -7.86 -2.85 9.51
CA LEU A 25 -8.74 -2.65 10.65
C LEU A 25 -8.38 -1.34 11.34
N GLY A 26 -9.28 -0.36 11.33
CA GLY A 26 -9.09 0.91 12.02
C GLY A 26 -9.11 0.73 13.55
N LEU A 27 -8.10 1.27 14.22
CA LEU A 27 -8.04 1.36 15.69
C LEU A 27 -8.36 2.78 16.17
N ASP A 28 -8.16 3.75 15.31
CA ASP A 28 -8.53 5.16 15.49
C ASP A 28 -9.40 5.61 14.32
N VAL A 29 -10.08 6.73 14.48
CA VAL A 29 -10.75 7.42 13.37
C VAL A 29 -9.73 7.76 12.31
N ALA A 30 -10.00 7.40 11.06
CA ALA A 30 -9.21 7.77 9.90
C ALA A 30 -10.03 8.63 8.95
N ASP A 31 -9.61 9.86 8.69
CA ASP A 31 -10.30 10.83 7.86
C ASP A 31 -9.32 11.68 7.04
N GLU A 32 -9.82 12.74 6.40
CA GLU A 32 -9.01 13.61 5.55
C GLU A 32 -7.93 14.37 6.33
N GLU A 33 -8.19 14.72 7.60
CA GLU A 33 -7.24 15.48 8.41
C GLU A 33 -6.04 14.62 8.83
N ASN A 34 -6.31 13.38 9.28
CA ASN A 34 -5.24 12.50 9.77
C ASN A 34 -4.76 11.45 8.76
N GLY A 35 -5.20 11.55 7.50
CA GLY A 35 -4.66 10.78 6.39
C GLY A 35 -5.39 9.46 6.14
N GLY A 36 -6.71 9.52 5.95
CA GLY A 36 -7.54 8.38 5.55
C GLY A 36 -7.06 7.71 4.27
N LEU A 37 -7.42 6.44 4.10
CA LEU A 37 -7.04 5.66 2.92
C LEU A 37 -7.79 6.15 1.68
N ARG A 38 -7.07 6.20 0.56
CA ARG A 38 -7.60 6.51 -0.76
C ARG A 38 -7.40 5.31 -1.68
N TYR A 39 -8.47 4.91 -2.34
CA TYR A 39 -8.47 3.83 -3.33
C TYR A 39 -8.83 4.39 -4.70
N VAL A 40 -8.13 3.91 -5.73
CA VAL A 40 -8.57 4.10 -7.11
C VAL A 40 -9.54 2.96 -7.45
N ASN A 41 -10.82 3.26 -7.40
CA ASN A 41 -11.89 2.27 -7.57
C ASN A 41 -11.81 1.55 -8.91
N GLY A 42 -11.89 0.21 -8.88
CA GLY A 42 -11.80 -0.62 -10.08
C GLY A 42 -10.39 -0.87 -10.62
N SER A 43 -9.35 -0.24 -10.07
CA SER A 43 -7.98 -0.35 -10.56
C SER A 43 -7.40 -1.78 -10.52
N HIS A 44 -7.90 -2.63 -9.61
CA HIS A 44 -7.50 -4.04 -9.53
C HIS A 44 -7.78 -4.82 -10.84
N LYS A 45 -8.72 -4.36 -11.67
CA LYS A 45 -9.06 -4.97 -12.96
C LYS A 45 -8.07 -4.60 -14.07
N LEU A 46 -7.20 -3.63 -13.84
CA LEU A 46 -6.25 -3.10 -14.82
C LEU A 46 -4.87 -3.76 -14.72
N GLY A 47 -4.69 -4.69 -13.80
CA GLY A 47 -3.44 -5.42 -13.61
C GLY A 47 -2.41 -4.66 -12.77
N LEU A 48 -1.22 -5.25 -12.68
CA LEU A 48 -0.10 -4.68 -11.93
C LEU A 48 0.59 -3.60 -12.76
N ARG A 49 0.76 -2.43 -12.16
CA ARG A 49 1.37 -1.25 -12.80
C ARG A 49 2.88 -1.20 -12.51
N PRO A 50 3.66 -0.43 -13.31
CA PRO A 50 5.07 -0.26 -13.07
C PRO A 50 5.33 0.51 -11.77
N HIS A 51 6.26 0.01 -10.96
CA HIS A 51 6.71 0.64 -9.72
C HIS A 51 8.18 1.01 -9.79
N SER A 52 8.58 1.99 -9.02
CA SER A 52 9.97 2.36 -8.79
C SER A 52 10.22 2.62 -7.30
N ARG A 53 11.49 2.69 -6.94
CA ARG A 53 11.89 2.94 -5.55
C ARG A 53 11.44 4.29 -5.06
N THR A 54 10.96 4.32 -3.81
CA THR A 54 10.65 5.53 -3.06
C THR A 54 11.66 5.74 -1.94
N GLN A 55 11.59 6.93 -1.32
CA GLN A 55 12.36 7.22 -0.10
C GLN A 55 11.55 7.02 1.19
N THR A 56 10.31 6.53 1.09
CA THR A 56 9.42 6.35 2.24
C THR A 56 9.74 5.05 2.95
N LEU A 57 10.09 5.12 4.23
CA LEU A 57 10.31 3.95 5.07
C LEU A 57 9.02 3.12 5.18
N GLY A 58 9.14 1.80 4.98
CA GLY A 58 8.00 0.88 4.96
C GLY A 58 7.29 0.77 3.61
N PHE A 59 7.47 1.75 2.71
CA PHE A 59 6.89 1.77 1.36
C PHE A 59 7.98 2.03 0.34
N SER A 60 8.82 1.03 0.12
CA SER A 60 10.03 1.13 -0.69
C SER A 60 9.78 1.25 -2.19
N GLN A 61 8.55 1.02 -2.64
CA GLN A 61 8.13 1.07 -4.04
C GLN A 61 6.86 1.90 -4.18
N GLY A 62 6.73 2.63 -5.28
CA GLY A 62 5.55 3.39 -5.63
C GLY A 62 5.28 3.32 -7.13
N ILE A 63 4.03 3.48 -7.53
CA ILE A 63 3.60 3.51 -8.93
C ILE A 63 4.21 4.73 -9.62
N THR A 64 4.79 4.52 -10.81
CA THR A 64 5.49 5.58 -11.56
C THR A 64 4.59 6.43 -12.44
N ASP A 65 3.42 5.90 -12.82
CA ASP A 65 2.45 6.52 -13.73
C ASP A 65 1.13 6.90 -13.03
N TYR A 66 1.16 7.04 -11.69
CA TYR A 66 0.02 7.49 -10.92
C TYR A 66 -0.37 8.95 -11.23
N GLY A 67 -1.67 9.22 -11.20
CA GLY A 67 -2.25 10.54 -11.49
C GLY A 67 -2.70 10.70 -12.94
N ASN A 68 -2.82 9.61 -13.68
CA ASN A 68 -3.45 9.61 -14.99
C ASN A 68 -4.96 9.91 -14.88
N ALA A 69 -5.64 10.10 -16.02
CA ALA A 69 -7.06 10.48 -16.06
C ALA A 69 -7.96 9.47 -15.30
N TYR A 70 -7.67 8.17 -15.42
CA TYR A 70 -8.43 7.15 -14.71
C TYR A 70 -8.27 7.27 -13.19
N ASP A 71 -7.04 7.45 -12.72
CA ASP A 71 -6.78 7.60 -11.27
C ASP A 71 -7.53 8.79 -10.70
N LEU A 72 -7.43 9.95 -11.35
CA LEU A 72 -8.07 11.20 -10.90
C LEU A 72 -9.60 11.10 -10.89
N GLU A 73 -10.20 10.38 -11.83
CA GLU A 73 -11.64 10.19 -11.92
C GLU A 73 -12.17 9.19 -10.89
N HIS A 74 -11.38 8.16 -10.55
CA HIS A 74 -11.84 7.03 -9.74
C HIS A 74 -11.25 6.99 -8.33
N GLU A 75 -10.35 7.91 -7.97
CA GLU A 75 -9.83 7.99 -6.61
C GLU A 75 -10.89 8.50 -5.65
N GLN A 76 -11.08 7.76 -4.57
CA GLN A 76 -11.96 8.12 -3.48
C GLN A 76 -11.29 7.88 -2.13
N MET A 77 -11.45 8.81 -1.21
CA MET A 77 -11.05 8.66 0.18
C MET A 77 -12.16 7.97 0.97
N TYR A 78 -11.76 7.02 1.82
CA TYR A 78 -12.66 6.31 2.72
C TYR A 78 -12.31 6.66 4.16
N THR A 79 -13.30 7.20 4.86
CA THR A 79 -13.23 7.37 6.31
C THR A 79 -13.42 6.02 7.00
N ALA A 80 -12.82 5.86 8.17
CA ALA A 80 -13.03 4.67 9.00
C ALA A 80 -13.15 5.08 10.46
N GLU A 81 -14.09 4.48 11.16
CA GLU A 81 -14.22 4.54 12.62
C GLU A 81 -13.43 3.37 13.26
N PRO A 82 -13.10 3.44 14.57
CA PRO A 82 -12.51 2.31 15.26
C PRO A 82 -13.39 1.06 15.15
N GLY A 83 -12.81 -0.03 14.64
CA GLY A 83 -13.50 -1.29 14.37
C GLY A 83 -13.96 -1.47 12.93
N ASP A 84 -13.91 -0.43 12.10
CA ASP A 84 -14.19 -0.57 10.68
C ASP A 84 -13.07 -1.34 9.97
N LEU A 85 -13.47 -2.18 9.03
CA LEU A 85 -12.57 -3.00 8.23
C LEU A 85 -12.64 -2.57 6.76
N LEU A 86 -11.56 -1.97 6.26
CA LEU A 86 -11.39 -1.69 4.84
C LEU A 86 -10.67 -2.87 4.18
N VAL A 87 -11.26 -3.43 3.13
CA VAL A 87 -10.71 -4.61 2.43
C VAL A 87 -10.46 -4.27 0.98
N HIS A 88 -9.27 -4.59 0.48
CA HIS A 88 -8.94 -4.38 -0.92
C HIS A 88 -8.11 -5.53 -1.50
N HIS A 89 -8.27 -5.72 -2.80
CA HIS A 89 -7.51 -6.68 -3.58
C HIS A 89 -6.04 -6.24 -3.72
N ALA A 90 -5.11 -7.17 -3.79
CA ALA A 90 -3.67 -6.92 -3.94
C ALA A 90 -3.31 -5.99 -5.11
N LEU A 91 -4.11 -5.97 -6.17
CA LEU A 91 -3.94 -5.11 -7.34
C LEU A 91 -4.67 -3.77 -7.24
N THR A 92 -5.35 -3.46 -6.13
CA THR A 92 -5.99 -2.16 -5.96
C THR A 92 -4.94 -1.08 -5.71
N VAL A 93 -4.92 -0.07 -6.57
CA VAL A 93 -4.09 1.13 -6.36
C VAL A 93 -4.63 1.89 -5.17
N HIS A 94 -3.77 2.16 -4.20
CA HIS A 94 -4.15 2.90 -2.99
C HIS A 94 -2.99 3.71 -2.44
N ARG A 95 -3.34 4.68 -1.61
CA ARG A 95 -2.40 5.57 -0.93
C ARG A 95 -3.02 6.16 0.33
N ALA A 96 -2.25 6.86 1.13
CA ALA A 96 -2.75 7.68 2.22
C ALA A 96 -2.03 9.02 2.28
N ASP A 97 -2.76 10.09 2.57
CA ASP A 97 -2.15 11.39 2.84
C ASP A 97 -1.40 11.38 4.18
N GLY A 98 -0.47 12.29 4.36
CA GLY A 98 0.19 12.49 5.65
C GLY A 98 -0.80 12.98 6.71
N ASN A 99 -0.57 12.58 7.96
CA ASN A 99 -1.34 13.08 9.09
C ASN A 99 -1.01 14.57 9.31
N LYS A 100 -2.01 15.44 9.16
CA LYS A 100 -1.92 16.89 9.35
C LYS A 100 -2.45 17.32 10.72
N SER A 101 -3.10 16.42 11.46
CA SER A 101 -3.61 16.74 12.79
C SER A 101 -2.48 16.92 13.80
N VAL A 102 -2.74 17.72 14.82
CA VAL A 102 -1.76 18.03 15.87
C VAL A 102 -1.67 16.88 16.88
N ASP A 103 -2.79 16.25 17.20
CA ASP A 103 -2.95 15.35 18.34
C ASP A 103 -3.69 14.04 18.05
N ARG A 104 -4.19 13.85 16.83
CA ARG A 104 -4.96 12.66 16.44
C ARG A 104 -4.07 11.60 15.79
N PRO A 105 -3.88 10.42 16.42
CA PRO A 105 -3.21 9.30 15.78
C PRO A 105 -4.09 8.69 14.66
N ARG A 106 -3.52 7.78 13.90
CA ARG A 106 -4.22 6.93 12.93
C ARG A 106 -3.58 5.53 12.99
N ALA A 107 -3.88 4.83 14.06
CA ALA A 107 -3.43 3.45 14.23
C ALA A 107 -4.38 2.48 13.52
N ALA A 108 -3.80 1.44 12.95
CA ALA A 108 -4.54 0.36 12.32
C ALA A 108 -3.76 -0.96 12.38
N LEU A 109 -4.46 -2.06 12.23
CA LEU A 109 -3.88 -3.38 12.02
C LEU A 109 -4.08 -3.79 10.57
N GLY A 110 -3.00 -4.22 9.92
CA GLY A 110 -3.03 -4.77 8.57
C GLY A 110 -2.92 -6.29 8.60
N PHE A 111 -3.77 -6.96 7.84
CA PHE A 111 -3.73 -8.41 7.64
C PHE A 111 -3.66 -8.69 6.15
N VAL A 112 -2.77 -9.58 5.74
CA VAL A 112 -2.60 -10.00 4.36
C VAL A 112 -3.00 -11.45 4.22
N TYR A 113 -3.86 -11.75 3.25
CA TYR A 113 -4.29 -13.09 2.91
C TYR A 113 -3.98 -13.34 1.44
N LEU A 114 -3.17 -14.33 1.18
CA LEU A 114 -2.89 -14.81 -0.17
C LEU A 114 -3.77 -16.02 -0.46
N TRP A 115 -4.12 -16.20 -1.72
CA TRP A 115 -4.81 -17.40 -2.18
C TRP A 115 -3.90 -18.62 -2.01
N ASP A 116 -4.47 -19.78 -1.72
CA ASP A 116 -3.71 -21.04 -1.50
C ASP A 116 -3.05 -21.60 -2.77
N GLN A 117 -3.48 -21.15 -3.94
CA GLN A 117 -2.96 -21.57 -5.24
C GLN A 117 -1.92 -20.62 -5.84
N VAL A 118 -1.47 -19.60 -5.10
CA VAL A 118 -0.41 -18.72 -5.59
C VAL A 118 0.95 -19.38 -5.45
N GLU A 119 1.82 -19.17 -6.43
CA GLU A 119 3.22 -19.57 -6.38
C GLU A 119 4.08 -18.37 -6.00
N GLU A 120 4.87 -18.50 -4.95
CA GLU A 120 5.80 -17.46 -4.50
C GLU A 120 7.10 -17.53 -5.30
N ASN A 121 7.55 -16.39 -5.81
CA ASN A 121 8.91 -16.22 -6.31
C ASN A 121 9.86 -15.99 -5.12
N ALA A 122 10.20 -17.07 -4.41
CA ALA A 122 11.02 -17.02 -3.20
C ALA A 122 12.42 -16.44 -3.46
N GLU A 123 13.04 -16.75 -4.61
CA GLU A 123 14.35 -16.21 -4.97
C GLU A 123 14.28 -14.70 -5.23
N GLY A 124 13.27 -14.26 -5.99
CA GLY A 124 13.05 -12.84 -6.25
C GLY A 124 12.77 -12.05 -4.98
N LEU A 125 11.96 -12.61 -4.08
CA LEU A 125 11.65 -11.99 -2.79
C LEU A 125 12.86 -11.90 -1.88
N ALA A 126 13.70 -12.94 -1.83
CA ALA A 126 14.95 -12.94 -1.06
C ALA A 126 15.93 -11.87 -1.59
N ALA A 127 16.16 -11.86 -2.91
CA ALA A 127 17.02 -10.85 -3.56
C ALA A 127 16.52 -9.41 -3.33
N TYR A 128 15.21 -9.19 -3.42
CA TYR A 128 14.60 -7.89 -3.14
C TYR A 128 14.84 -7.44 -1.69
N ARG A 129 14.63 -8.33 -0.71
CA ARG A 129 14.84 -8.03 0.72
C ARG A 129 16.30 -7.72 1.03
N GLU A 130 17.23 -8.49 0.48
CA GLU A 130 18.66 -8.26 0.64
C GLU A 130 19.08 -6.90 0.07
N GLN A 131 18.66 -6.59 -1.15
CA GLN A 131 18.93 -5.32 -1.78
C GLN A 131 18.35 -4.13 -0.99
N LEU A 132 17.12 -4.27 -0.49
CA LEU A 132 16.45 -3.26 0.31
C LEU A 132 17.18 -2.99 1.62
N ALA A 133 17.59 -4.05 2.33
CA ALA A 133 18.36 -3.94 3.57
C ALA A 133 19.72 -3.23 3.33
N ALA A 134 20.42 -3.61 2.26
CA ALA A 134 21.69 -2.98 1.89
C ALA A 134 21.54 -1.47 1.59
N ASP A 135 20.46 -1.10 0.91
CA ASP A 135 20.19 0.30 0.59
C ASP A 135 19.81 1.11 1.84
N TRP A 136 19.01 0.56 2.73
CA TRP A 136 18.67 1.23 3.99
C TRP A 136 19.85 1.40 4.91
N LEU A 137 20.75 0.40 4.97
CA LEU A 137 22.00 0.50 5.72
C LEU A 137 22.88 1.64 5.17
N LYS A 138 23.03 1.74 3.84
CA LYS A 138 23.79 2.82 3.20
C LYS A 138 23.19 4.21 3.46
N GLN A 139 21.88 4.29 3.65
CA GLN A 139 21.16 5.54 3.92
C GLN A 139 21.03 5.85 5.41
N GLY A 140 21.55 5.00 6.31
CA GLY A 140 21.45 5.17 7.76
C GLY A 140 20.03 5.09 8.29
N LYS A 141 19.16 4.34 7.64
CA LYS A 141 17.75 4.15 8.04
C LYS A 141 17.54 2.94 8.97
N ILE A 142 18.49 2.02 8.98
CA ILE A 142 18.58 0.87 9.88
C ILE A 142 20.05 0.63 10.25
#